data_c423de78668df0cad2b06a3dc14cb624
#
_entry.id   c423de78668df0cad2b06a3dc14cb624
#
_cell.length_a   1.000
_cell.length_b   1.000
_cell.length_c   1.000
_cell.angle_alpha   90.00
_cell.angle_beta   90.00
_cell.angle_gamma   90.00
#
_symmetry.space_group_name_H-M   'P 1'
#
loop_
_entity.id
_entity.type
_entity.pdbx_description
1 polymer ?
#
loop_
_entity_poly.entity_id
_entity_poly.type
_entity_poly.pdbx_seq_one_letter_code
_entity_poly.pdbx_strand_id
1 'polypeptide(L)'
;MTIKEINVNEFDSFANKHVLGSFYQTSNYGKLKEKEGYKALYIGAYDNSNLVGAFLLLSKSISLNVKYGYSPRGFLIDYFNKDIFKDFTDSIKKYFHKKGYAFIKIDPIIILNEVDKDGNKSLNNSTNELIITMEELGYKKLKDNIYFESMLPKYNPIINLKTFSFNNLDAKLQKSINKISSKGLSLIKGDFYNINSLYELTKRKEDKESDYYKYMYKIFSIDNLIDLFLVEVDYHEYLLNLQDDHETEATI
;
A
#
# COMPACT_ATOMS: atom_id res chain seq x y z
N MET A 1 21.32 -6.56 -18.18
CA MET A 1 19.85 -6.81 -18.21
C MET A 1 19.15 -6.05 -19.31
N THR A 2 18.04 -6.60 -19.83
CA THR A 2 17.15 -5.92 -20.80
C THR A 2 15.93 -5.37 -20.07
N ILE A 3 15.70 -4.06 -20.20
CA ILE A 3 14.53 -3.38 -19.63
C ILE A 3 13.55 -3.05 -20.74
N LYS A 4 12.30 -3.44 -20.60
CA LYS A 4 11.23 -3.14 -21.57
C LYS A 4 9.88 -2.94 -20.87
N GLU A 5 8.97 -2.30 -21.56
CA GLU A 5 7.55 -2.30 -21.18
C GLU A 5 6.96 -3.68 -21.43
N ILE A 6 6.18 -4.18 -20.49
CA ILE A 6 5.50 -5.48 -20.55
C ILE A 6 3.99 -5.30 -20.48
N ASN A 7 3.26 -6.31 -20.90
CA ASN A 7 1.80 -6.26 -20.81
C ASN A 7 1.32 -6.50 -19.36
N VAL A 8 0.07 -6.11 -19.12
CA VAL A 8 -0.57 -6.18 -17.79
C VAL A 8 -0.57 -7.60 -17.22
N ASN A 9 -0.89 -8.60 -18.05
CA ASN A 9 -0.99 -9.98 -17.57
C ASN A 9 0.36 -10.54 -17.11
N GLU A 10 1.43 -10.22 -17.84
CA GLU A 10 2.79 -10.60 -17.49
C GLU A 10 3.23 -9.90 -16.19
N PHE A 11 2.93 -8.60 -16.07
CA PHE A 11 3.21 -7.83 -14.87
C PHE A 11 2.48 -8.39 -13.66
N ASP A 12 1.15 -8.54 -13.70
CA ASP A 12 0.36 -9.00 -12.57
C ASP A 12 0.73 -10.45 -12.18
N SER A 13 1.03 -11.31 -13.17
CA SER A 13 1.49 -12.67 -12.90
C SER A 13 2.82 -12.71 -12.13
N PHE A 14 3.74 -11.78 -12.42
CA PHE A 14 5.00 -11.65 -11.69
C PHE A 14 4.78 -11.01 -10.31
N ALA A 15 4.06 -9.90 -10.25
CA ALA A 15 3.83 -9.13 -9.03
C ALA A 15 3.10 -9.93 -7.95
N ASN A 16 2.09 -10.72 -8.33
CA ASN A 16 1.33 -11.57 -7.42
C ASN A 16 2.14 -12.70 -6.78
N LYS A 17 3.24 -13.11 -7.42
CA LYS A 17 4.12 -14.17 -6.90
C LYS A 17 5.34 -13.62 -6.16
N HIS A 18 5.64 -12.35 -6.34
CA HIS A 18 6.85 -11.75 -5.76
C HIS A 18 6.67 -11.49 -4.27
N VAL A 19 7.70 -11.78 -3.47
CA VAL A 19 7.66 -11.62 -2.00
C VAL A 19 7.38 -10.19 -1.55
N LEU A 20 7.79 -9.18 -2.34
CA LEU A 20 7.50 -7.76 -2.12
C LEU A 20 6.22 -7.30 -2.83
N GLY A 21 5.43 -8.22 -3.40
CA GLY A 21 4.17 -7.90 -4.04
C GLY A 21 3.21 -7.21 -3.08
N SER A 22 2.49 -6.20 -3.55
CA SER A 22 1.59 -5.41 -2.73
C SER A 22 0.46 -4.82 -3.57
N PHE A 23 -0.60 -4.36 -2.90
CA PHE A 23 -1.68 -3.61 -3.51
C PHE A 23 -1.21 -2.49 -4.46
N TYR A 24 -0.13 -1.80 -4.08
CA TYR A 24 0.44 -0.70 -4.86
C TYR A 24 1.17 -1.15 -6.13
N GLN A 25 1.52 -2.42 -6.23
CA GLN A 25 2.16 -3.03 -7.38
C GLN A 25 1.18 -3.96 -8.10
N THR A 26 -0.01 -3.43 -8.46
CA THR A 26 -1.03 -4.10 -9.26
C THR A 26 -1.42 -3.23 -10.46
N SER A 27 -1.88 -3.86 -11.53
CA SER A 27 -2.40 -3.12 -12.69
C SER A 27 -3.65 -2.32 -12.34
N ASN A 28 -4.46 -2.79 -11.40
CA ASN A 28 -5.64 -2.08 -10.91
C ASN A 28 -5.25 -0.78 -10.22
N TYR A 29 -4.17 -0.79 -9.42
CA TYR A 29 -3.66 0.45 -8.85
C TYR A 29 -3.14 1.41 -9.91
N GLY A 30 -2.48 0.90 -10.95
CA GLY A 30 -2.08 1.70 -12.12
C GLY A 30 -3.28 2.41 -12.75
N LYS A 31 -4.35 1.65 -13.09
CA LYS A 31 -5.61 2.20 -13.65
C LYS A 31 -6.24 3.27 -12.74
N LEU A 32 -6.22 3.04 -11.41
CA LEU A 32 -6.74 4.02 -10.44
C LEU A 32 -5.94 5.33 -10.51
N LYS A 33 -4.61 5.24 -10.59
CA LYS A 33 -3.74 6.42 -10.67
C LYS A 33 -3.79 7.15 -12.01
N GLU A 34 -4.18 6.48 -13.08
CA GLU A 34 -4.45 7.13 -14.37
C GLU A 34 -5.61 8.13 -14.27
N LYS A 35 -6.62 7.88 -13.42
CA LYS A 35 -7.67 8.86 -13.11
C LYS A 35 -7.16 10.09 -12.37
N GLU A 36 -6.01 10.00 -11.72
CA GLU A 36 -5.33 11.13 -11.07
C GLU A 36 -4.30 11.82 -11.99
N GLY A 37 -4.31 11.49 -13.29
CA GLY A 37 -3.47 12.13 -14.31
C GLY A 37 -2.03 11.58 -14.36
N TYR A 38 -1.77 10.40 -13.79
CA TYR A 38 -0.53 9.67 -14.04
C TYR A 38 -0.65 8.84 -15.32
N LYS A 39 0.50 8.51 -15.92
CA LYS A 39 0.60 7.45 -16.90
C LYS A 39 1.15 6.21 -16.21
N ALA A 40 0.41 5.12 -16.18
CA ALA A 40 0.88 3.84 -15.65
C ALA A 40 1.73 3.12 -16.71
N LEU A 41 2.92 2.69 -16.30
CA LEU A 41 3.84 1.91 -17.13
C LEU A 41 4.21 0.64 -16.36
N TYR A 42 4.11 -0.50 -17.01
CA TYR A 42 4.51 -1.80 -16.45
C TYR A 42 5.86 -2.19 -17.06
N ILE A 43 6.87 -2.24 -16.22
CA ILE A 43 8.26 -2.42 -16.65
C ILE A 43 8.75 -3.78 -16.19
N GLY A 44 9.33 -4.54 -17.11
CA GLY A 44 10.01 -5.79 -16.83
C GLY A 44 11.52 -5.68 -17.03
N ALA A 45 12.26 -6.37 -16.17
CA ALA A 45 13.69 -6.55 -16.24
C ALA A 45 14.03 -8.01 -16.50
N TYR A 46 14.73 -8.28 -17.58
CA TYR A 46 15.05 -9.62 -18.03
C TYR A 46 16.56 -9.88 -17.96
N ASP A 47 16.88 -10.98 -17.32
CA ASP A 47 18.20 -11.60 -17.47
C ASP A 47 18.08 -12.73 -18.50
N ASN A 48 18.72 -12.53 -19.65
CA ASN A 48 18.47 -13.32 -20.85
C ASN A 48 16.98 -13.33 -21.22
N SER A 49 16.31 -14.46 -21.11
CA SER A 49 14.85 -14.59 -21.37
C SER A 49 14.00 -14.65 -20.11
N ASN A 50 14.60 -14.61 -18.92
CA ASN A 50 13.90 -14.76 -17.66
C ASN A 50 13.52 -13.40 -17.09
N LEU A 51 12.26 -13.21 -16.74
CA LEU A 51 11.79 -12.04 -16.02
C LEU A 51 12.25 -12.15 -14.56
N VAL A 52 13.23 -11.33 -14.17
CA VAL A 52 13.84 -11.36 -12.83
C VAL A 52 13.42 -10.17 -11.97
N GLY A 53 12.79 -9.17 -12.56
CA GLY A 53 12.22 -8.04 -11.84
C GLY A 53 11.11 -7.37 -12.63
N ALA A 54 10.16 -6.78 -11.95
CA ALA A 54 9.12 -5.97 -12.58
C ALA A 54 8.64 -4.85 -11.64
N PHE A 55 8.00 -3.82 -12.19
CA PHE A 55 7.39 -2.79 -11.38
C PHE A 55 6.38 -1.94 -12.16
N LEU A 56 5.39 -1.44 -11.44
CA LEU A 56 4.53 -0.35 -11.88
C LEU A 56 5.29 0.96 -11.69
N LEU A 57 5.39 1.76 -12.74
CA LEU A 57 5.88 3.12 -12.70
C LEU A 57 4.76 4.10 -13.01
N LEU A 58 4.44 4.95 -12.07
CA LEU A 58 3.53 6.09 -12.23
C LEU A 58 4.35 7.27 -12.75
N SER A 59 4.14 7.61 -14.01
CA SER A 59 4.90 8.65 -14.73
C SER A 59 4.10 9.94 -14.85
N LYS A 60 4.78 11.07 -14.66
CA LYS A 60 4.22 12.40 -14.89
C LYS A 60 5.23 13.29 -15.59
N SER A 61 4.77 14.17 -16.49
CA SER A 61 5.62 15.17 -17.14
C SER A 61 5.75 16.40 -16.26
N ILE A 62 6.97 16.92 -16.12
CA ILE A 62 7.26 18.20 -15.46
C ILE A 62 7.28 19.32 -16.53
N SER A 63 7.82 19.02 -17.71
CA SER A 63 7.86 19.90 -18.88
C SER A 63 7.82 19.05 -20.16
N LEU A 64 7.90 19.70 -21.33
CA LEU A 64 7.81 19.03 -22.64
C LEU A 64 8.70 17.78 -22.79
N ASN A 65 9.92 17.81 -22.22
CA ASN A 65 10.90 16.73 -22.39
C ASN A 65 11.40 16.14 -21.07
N VAL A 66 10.82 16.54 -19.94
CA VAL A 66 11.29 16.10 -18.61
C VAL A 66 10.15 15.41 -17.86
N LYS A 67 10.41 14.19 -17.43
CA LYS A 67 9.48 13.35 -16.69
C LYS A 67 10.04 13.00 -15.33
N TYR A 68 9.16 12.64 -14.40
CA TYR A 68 9.52 11.92 -13.21
C TYR A 68 8.65 10.66 -13.08
N GLY A 69 9.15 9.72 -12.33
CA GLY A 69 8.43 8.49 -12.02
C GLY A 69 8.35 8.24 -10.52
N TYR A 70 7.31 7.54 -10.13
CA TYR A 70 7.17 6.98 -8.79
C TYR A 70 6.73 5.52 -8.89
N SER A 71 7.48 4.62 -8.28
CA SER A 71 7.12 3.22 -8.15
C SER A 71 6.75 2.93 -6.70
N PRO A 72 5.46 3.04 -6.35
CA PRO A 72 5.02 2.87 -4.96
C PRO A 72 5.23 1.43 -4.50
N ARG A 73 5.91 1.26 -3.37
CA ARG A 73 6.31 -0.04 -2.84
C ARG A 73 7.11 -0.92 -3.82
N GLY A 74 7.67 -0.33 -4.88
CA GLY A 74 8.55 -0.98 -5.85
C GLY A 74 10.03 -0.64 -5.58
N PHE A 75 10.96 -1.23 -6.27
CA PHE A 75 10.74 -2.21 -7.35
C PHE A 75 10.51 -3.62 -6.80
N LEU A 76 9.92 -4.50 -7.62
CA LEU A 76 9.85 -5.93 -7.32
C LEU A 76 11.08 -6.61 -7.91
N ILE A 77 12.13 -6.72 -7.12
CA ILE A 77 13.45 -7.29 -7.48
C ILE A 77 14.07 -7.89 -6.23
N ASP A 78 14.99 -8.83 -6.39
CA ASP A 78 15.83 -9.30 -5.27
C ASP A 78 16.91 -8.25 -4.95
N TYR A 79 16.64 -7.44 -3.94
CA TYR A 79 17.58 -6.40 -3.47
C TYR A 79 18.82 -6.97 -2.78
N PHE A 80 18.76 -8.19 -2.28
CA PHE A 80 19.85 -8.81 -1.52
C PHE A 80 20.81 -9.59 -2.41
N ASN A 81 20.42 -9.89 -3.65
CA ASN A 81 21.34 -10.39 -4.67
C ASN A 81 22.09 -9.21 -5.30
N LYS A 82 23.30 -8.95 -4.81
CA LYS A 82 24.11 -7.77 -5.20
C LYS A 82 24.35 -7.66 -6.71
N ASP A 83 24.60 -8.77 -7.39
CA ASP A 83 24.87 -8.78 -8.83
C ASP A 83 23.60 -8.45 -9.64
N ILE A 84 22.50 -9.11 -9.32
CA ILE A 84 21.19 -8.86 -9.94
C ILE A 84 20.76 -7.42 -9.70
N PHE A 85 20.87 -6.94 -8.47
CA PHE A 85 20.42 -5.59 -8.11
C PHE A 85 21.29 -4.50 -8.76
N LYS A 86 22.61 -4.71 -8.86
CA LYS A 86 23.51 -3.81 -9.56
C LYS A 86 23.19 -3.74 -11.06
N ASP A 87 23.11 -4.89 -11.73
CA ASP A 87 22.80 -4.97 -13.17
C ASP A 87 21.43 -4.35 -13.50
N PHE A 88 20.44 -4.61 -12.64
CA PHE A 88 19.12 -3.99 -12.71
C PHE A 88 19.23 -2.48 -12.63
N THR A 89 19.91 -1.96 -11.60
CA THR A 89 20.05 -0.52 -11.36
C THR A 89 20.73 0.19 -12.53
N ASP A 90 21.82 -0.36 -13.04
CA ASP A 90 22.54 0.21 -14.18
C ASP A 90 21.70 0.19 -15.46
N SER A 91 20.91 -0.85 -15.65
CA SER A 91 20.03 -1.01 -16.81
C SER A 91 18.83 -0.06 -16.78
N ILE A 92 18.17 0.09 -15.63
CA ILE A 92 17.03 1.02 -15.48
C ILE A 92 17.47 2.49 -15.62
N LYS A 93 18.65 2.85 -15.08
CA LYS A 93 19.19 4.21 -15.25
C LYS A 93 19.37 4.54 -16.73
N LYS A 94 20.01 3.66 -17.50
CA LYS A 94 20.20 3.84 -18.95
C LYS A 94 18.88 3.92 -19.71
N TYR A 95 17.93 3.05 -19.37
CA TYR A 95 16.63 3.00 -20.01
C TYR A 95 15.81 4.28 -19.79
N PHE A 96 15.69 4.73 -18.56
CA PHE A 96 14.88 5.89 -18.23
C PHE A 96 15.56 7.22 -18.57
N HIS A 97 16.88 7.30 -18.50
CA HIS A 97 17.61 8.48 -19.00
C HIS A 97 17.30 8.73 -20.48
N LYS A 98 17.34 7.67 -21.32
CA LYS A 98 16.99 7.78 -22.75
C LYS A 98 15.53 8.21 -22.99
N LYS A 99 14.63 7.96 -22.03
CA LYS A 99 13.22 8.33 -22.11
C LYS A 99 12.90 9.69 -21.47
N GLY A 100 13.90 10.45 -21.03
CA GLY A 100 13.75 11.81 -20.49
C GLY A 100 13.29 11.86 -19.03
N TYR A 101 13.57 10.83 -18.24
CA TYR A 101 13.29 10.87 -16.81
C TYR A 101 14.40 11.56 -16.04
N ALA A 102 14.05 12.61 -15.27
CA ALA A 102 14.97 13.30 -14.39
C ALA A 102 15.28 12.47 -13.13
N PHE A 103 14.27 11.80 -12.58
CA PHE A 103 14.41 10.92 -11.43
C PHE A 103 13.24 9.94 -11.33
N ILE A 104 13.45 8.87 -10.57
CA ILE A 104 12.42 7.93 -10.15
C ILE A 104 12.48 7.82 -8.63
N LYS A 105 11.32 7.94 -7.97
CA LYS A 105 11.17 7.66 -6.54
C LYS A 105 10.75 6.22 -6.33
N ILE A 106 11.25 5.60 -5.28
CA ILE A 106 10.85 4.27 -4.82
C ILE A 106 10.73 4.24 -3.30
N ASP A 107 9.93 3.34 -2.78
CA ASP A 107 9.79 3.08 -1.34
C ASP A 107 9.48 1.59 -1.08
N PRO A 108 10.41 0.69 -1.43
CA PRO A 108 10.19 -0.75 -1.32
C PRO A 108 9.86 -1.17 0.11
N ILE A 109 9.08 -2.25 0.25
CA ILE A 109 8.74 -2.84 1.55
C ILE A 109 9.93 -3.66 2.06
N ILE A 110 10.96 -2.98 2.52
CA ILE A 110 12.14 -3.61 3.12
C ILE A 110 12.18 -3.23 4.59
N ILE A 111 12.09 -4.25 5.44
CA ILE A 111 12.04 -4.05 6.90
C ILE A 111 13.43 -3.68 7.39
N LEU A 112 13.58 -2.47 7.90
CA LEU A 112 14.82 -2.01 8.55
C LEU A 112 14.90 -2.50 9.99
N ASN A 113 13.81 -2.34 10.73
CA ASN A 113 13.68 -2.76 12.12
C ASN A 113 12.26 -3.23 12.39
N GLU A 114 12.14 -4.19 13.28
CA GLU A 114 10.86 -4.54 13.91
C GLU A 114 10.86 -3.98 15.33
N VAL A 115 9.71 -3.55 15.79
CA VAL A 115 9.52 -3.02 17.16
C VAL A 115 8.42 -3.84 17.80
N ASP A 116 8.72 -4.45 18.92
CA ASP A 116 7.72 -5.20 19.69
C ASP A 116 6.78 -4.28 20.48
N LYS A 117 5.80 -4.85 21.18
CA LYS A 117 4.83 -4.11 22.01
C LYS A 117 5.47 -3.33 23.15
N ASP A 118 6.67 -3.71 23.58
CA ASP A 118 7.41 -3.09 24.69
C ASP A 118 8.40 -2.02 24.19
N GLY A 119 8.45 -1.80 22.87
CA GLY A 119 9.31 -0.80 22.24
C GLY A 119 10.73 -1.30 21.94
N ASN A 120 11.02 -2.57 22.14
CA ASN A 120 12.33 -3.13 21.82
C ASN A 120 12.50 -3.28 20.31
N LYS A 121 13.66 -2.86 19.81
CA LYS A 121 13.98 -2.91 18.38
C LYS A 121 14.86 -4.12 18.08
N SER A 122 14.47 -4.89 17.06
CA SER A 122 15.36 -5.83 16.41
C SER A 122 16.04 -5.17 15.20
N LEU A 123 17.37 -5.25 15.13
CA LEU A 123 18.13 -4.70 14.01
C LEU A 123 18.28 -5.76 12.92
N ASN A 124 18.05 -5.34 11.68
CA ASN A 124 18.33 -6.19 10.52
C ASN A 124 19.64 -5.74 9.86
N ASN A 125 20.73 -6.46 10.14
CA ASN A 125 22.06 -6.12 9.61
C ASN A 125 22.11 -6.18 8.08
N SER A 126 21.42 -7.14 7.45
CA SER A 126 21.38 -7.26 5.99
C SER A 126 20.75 -6.03 5.32
N THR A 127 19.75 -5.41 5.99
CA THR A 127 19.13 -4.18 5.48
C THR A 127 20.07 -2.99 5.61
N ASN A 128 20.90 -2.92 6.65
CA ASN A 128 21.92 -1.87 6.77
C ASN A 128 22.97 -1.97 5.64
N GLU A 129 23.43 -3.18 5.31
CA GLU A 129 24.32 -3.41 4.17
C GLU A 129 23.65 -3.02 2.84
N LEU A 130 22.37 -3.32 2.68
CA LEU A 130 21.61 -2.92 1.50
C LEU A 130 21.55 -1.40 1.34
N ILE A 131 21.36 -0.64 2.43
CA ILE A 131 21.38 0.84 2.36
C ILE A 131 22.70 1.34 1.80
N ILE A 132 23.83 0.81 2.30
CA ILE A 132 25.15 1.17 1.80
C ILE A 132 25.26 0.83 0.30
N THR A 133 24.86 -0.38 -0.09
CA THR A 133 24.85 -0.80 -1.49
C THR A 133 24.00 0.12 -2.37
N MET A 134 22.82 0.54 -1.89
CA MET A 134 21.98 1.48 -2.63
C MET A 134 22.65 2.84 -2.81
N GLU A 135 23.30 3.37 -1.78
CA GLU A 135 24.05 4.63 -1.86
C GLU A 135 25.22 4.53 -2.87
N GLU A 136 25.98 3.45 -2.83
CA GLU A 136 27.06 3.16 -3.81
C GLU A 136 26.52 3.07 -5.24
N LEU A 137 25.34 2.50 -5.42
CA LEU A 137 24.64 2.44 -6.70
C LEU A 137 24.01 3.78 -7.11
N GLY A 138 24.16 4.83 -6.29
CA GLY A 138 23.72 6.19 -6.56
C GLY A 138 22.23 6.47 -6.26
N TYR A 139 21.58 5.63 -5.48
CA TYR A 139 20.30 6.01 -4.87
C TYR A 139 20.54 7.09 -3.82
N LYS A 140 19.59 8.00 -3.70
CA LYS A 140 19.61 9.05 -2.68
C LYS A 140 18.48 8.84 -1.72
N LYS A 141 18.81 8.57 -0.46
CA LYS A 141 17.81 8.52 0.60
C LYS A 141 17.16 9.89 0.76
N LEU A 142 15.83 9.93 0.72
CA LEU A 142 15.09 11.14 1.07
C LEU A 142 15.21 11.42 2.57
N LYS A 143 15.08 12.70 2.95
CA LYS A 143 15.07 13.08 4.37
C LYS A 143 13.97 12.33 5.10
N ASP A 144 14.31 11.83 6.29
CA ASP A 144 13.30 11.30 7.19
C ASP A 144 12.35 12.42 7.59
N ASN A 145 11.08 12.25 7.24
CA ASN A 145 10.03 13.18 7.62
C ASN A 145 9.23 12.57 8.77
N ILE A 146 9.01 13.34 9.83
CA ILE A 146 8.24 12.91 11.01
C ILE A 146 6.75 12.78 10.65
N TYR A 147 6.27 13.56 9.69
CA TYR A 147 4.84 13.72 9.37
C TYR A 147 4.34 12.90 8.17
N PHE A 148 5.11 12.03 7.55
CA PHE A 148 4.70 11.13 6.45
C PHE A 148 4.06 11.81 5.22
N GLU A 149 4.21 13.11 5.05
CA GLU A 149 3.39 13.93 4.16
C GLU A 149 3.62 13.70 2.66
N SER A 150 4.67 13.00 2.26
CA SER A 150 5.02 12.90 0.84
C SER A 150 5.11 11.48 0.27
N MET A 151 4.99 10.47 1.11
CA MET A 151 5.15 9.06 0.74
C MET A 151 4.20 8.17 1.56
N LEU A 152 4.11 6.89 1.23
CA LEU A 152 3.37 5.93 2.02
C LEU A 152 3.98 5.76 3.43
N PRO A 153 3.18 5.38 4.45
CA PRO A 153 3.63 5.29 5.83
C PRO A 153 4.91 4.47 6.00
N LYS A 154 5.87 5.02 6.73
CA LYS A 154 7.15 4.38 7.05
C LYS A 154 6.99 3.29 8.12
N TYR A 155 6.10 3.51 9.08
CA TYR A 155 5.79 2.57 10.15
C TYR A 155 4.42 1.95 9.87
N ASN A 156 4.35 0.63 9.92
CA ASN A 156 3.12 -0.11 9.69
C ASN A 156 2.95 -1.13 10.82
N PRO A 157 1.84 -1.09 11.59
CA PRO A 157 1.50 -2.19 12.48
C PRO A 157 1.13 -3.41 11.64
N ILE A 158 1.58 -4.59 12.07
CA ILE A 158 1.35 -5.85 11.36
C ILE A 158 0.67 -6.85 12.31
N ILE A 159 -0.37 -7.50 11.82
CA ILE A 159 -1.00 -8.65 12.49
C ILE A 159 -0.78 -9.87 11.61
N ASN A 160 -0.14 -10.90 12.15
CA ASN A 160 0.00 -12.17 11.45
C ASN A 160 -1.32 -12.96 11.57
N LEU A 161 -2.09 -13.00 10.51
CA LEU A 161 -3.39 -13.67 10.49
C LEU A 161 -3.33 -15.19 10.69
N LYS A 162 -2.18 -15.83 10.42
CA LYS A 162 -2.00 -17.27 10.65
C LYS A 162 -1.91 -17.64 12.14
N THR A 163 -1.42 -16.71 12.94
CA THR A 163 -1.25 -16.90 14.39
C THR A 163 -2.20 -16.04 15.22
N PHE A 164 -3.03 -15.23 14.56
CA PHE A 164 -3.99 -14.35 15.22
C PHE A 164 -5.06 -15.18 15.94
N SER A 165 -5.31 -14.82 17.19
CA SER A 165 -6.45 -15.30 17.97
C SER A 165 -7.04 -14.13 18.75
N PHE A 166 -8.36 -14.06 18.84
CA PHE A 166 -9.05 -13.06 19.66
C PHE A 166 -8.56 -13.08 21.12
N ASN A 167 -8.27 -14.28 21.64
CA ASN A 167 -7.79 -14.46 23.00
C ASN A 167 -6.38 -13.89 23.24
N ASN A 168 -5.61 -13.62 22.18
CA ASN A 168 -4.28 -13.02 22.27
C ASN A 168 -4.33 -11.48 22.29
N LEU A 169 -5.51 -10.89 22.09
CA LEU A 169 -5.69 -9.45 22.22
C LEU A 169 -5.56 -9.03 23.69
N ASP A 170 -5.20 -7.79 23.91
CA ASP A 170 -5.24 -7.18 25.24
C ASP A 170 -6.63 -7.32 25.87
N ALA A 171 -6.68 -7.64 27.16
CA ALA A 171 -7.94 -7.91 27.87
C ALA A 171 -8.92 -6.72 27.85
N LYS A 172 -8.39 -5.49 27.85
CA LYS A 172 -9.22 -4.28 27.75
C LYS A 172 -9.85 -4.17 26.37
N LEU A 173 -9.10 -4.52 25.32
CA LEU A 173 -9.62 -4.51 23.95
C LEU A 173 -10.68 -5.61 23.75
N GLN A 174 -10.42 -6.84 24.25
CA GLN A 174 -11.42 -7.92 24.23
C GLN A 174 -12.73 -7.49 24.91
N LYS A 175 -12.62 -6.92 26.12
CA LYS A 175 -13.78 -6.41 26.85
C LYS A 175 -14.53 -5.30 26.10
N SER A 176 -13.79 -4.38 25.45
CA SER A 176 -14.41 -3.31 24.64
C SER A 176 -15.14 -3.88 23.43
N ILE A 177 -14.56 -4.83 22.70
CA ILE A 177 -15.19 -5.47 21.54
C ILE A 177 -16.48 -6.19 21.98
N ASN A 178 -16.43 -6.98 23.05
CA ASN A 178 -17.59 -7.69 23.55
C ASN A 178 -18.70 -6.71 24.01
N LYS A 179 -18.33 -5.62 24.68
CA LYS A 179 -19.28 -4.58 25.11
C LYS A 179 -19.96 -3.90 23.91
N ILE A 180 -19.20 -3.61 22.84
CA ILE A 180 -19.74 -2.99 21.62
C ILE A 180 -20.70 -3.95 20.92
N SER A 181 -20.33 -5.21 20.78
CA SER A 181 -21.16 -6.24 20.13
C SER A 181 -22.51 -6.44 20.82
N SER A 182 -22.60 -6.20 22.14
CA SER A 182 -23.87 -6.30 22.89
C SER A 182 -24.74 -5.05 22.83
N LYS A 183 -24.29 -3.97 22.17
CA LYS A 183 -24.99 -2.67 22.11
C LYS A 183 -25.72 -2.43 20.77
N GLY A 184 -26.18 -3.45 20.08
CA GLY A 184 -26.90 -3.29 18.82
C GLY A 184 -26.03 -2.83 17.65
N LEU A 185 -24.70 -3.08 17.70
CA LEU A 185 -23.80 -2.82 16.58
C LEU A 185 -23.53 -4.11 15.82
N SER A 186 -23.68 -4.08 14.51
CA SER A 186 -23.42 -5.19 13.63
C SER A 186 -22.42 -4.82 12.54
N LEU A 187 -21.53 -5.77 12.20
CA LEU A 187 -20.63 -5.64 11.07
C LEU A 187 -21.28 -6.27 9.86
N ILE A 188 -21.45 -5.48 8.79
CA ILE A 188 -21.97 -5.97 7.52
C ILE A 188 -20.91 -5.88 6.42
N LYS A 189 -20.94 -6.83 5.49
CA LYS A 189 -20.18 -6.73 4.26
C LYS A 189 -21.00 -5.94 3.24
N GLY A 190 -20.52 -4.76 2.91
CA GLY A 190 -21.15 -3.88 1.93
C GLY A 190 -20.79 -4.25 0.49
N ASP A 191 -21.48 -3.62 -0.44
CA ASP A 191 -21.30 -3.75 -1.87
C ASP A 191 -21.13 -2.38 -2.55
N PHE A 192 -21.25 -2.35 -3.87
CA PHE A 192 -21.14 -1.12 -4.67
C PHE A 192 -22.16 -0.04 -4.25
N TYR A 193 -23.36 -0.41 -3.83
CA TYR A 193 -24.40 0.56 -3.45
C TYR A 193 -24.11 1.25 -2.12
N ASN A 194 -23.28 0.63 -1.28
CA ASN A 194 -22.86 1.19 0.00
C ASN A 194 -21.69 2.19 -0.10
N ILE A 195 -21.12 2.39 -1.30
CA ILE A 195 -19.99 3.32 -1.49
C ILE A 195 -20.39 4.77 -1.15
N ASN A 196 -21.63 5.16 -1.36
CA ASN A 196 -22.09 6.49 -0.97
C ASN A 196 -22.04 6.69 0.55
N SER A 197 -22.37 5.67 1.33
CA SER A 197 -22.27 5.71 2.80
C SER A 197 -20.81 5.87 3.23
N LEU A 198 -19.87 5.14 2.61
CA LEU A 198 -18.44 5.32 2.84
C LEU A 198 -18.02 6.77 2.56
N TYR A 199 -18.42 7.33 1.42
CA TYR A 199 -18.10 8.71 1.04
C TYR A 199 -18.63 9.71 2.06
N GLU A 200 -19.91 9.61 2.45
CA GLU A 200 -20.52 10.52 3.43
C GLU A 200 -19.79 10.50 4.78
N LEU A 201 -19.32 9.34 5.22
CA LEU A 201 -18.58 9.19 6.47
C LEU A 201 -17.14 9.73 6.39
N THR A 202 -16.53 9.72 5.20
CA THR A 202 -15.10 10.05 5.03
C THR A 202 -14.84 11.43 4.41
N LYS A 203 -15.82 12.04 3.73
CA LYS A 203 -15.67 13.30 2.96
C LYS A 203 -15.09 14.48 3.74
N ARG A 204 -15.19 14.49 5.08
CA ARG A 204 -14.59 15.54 5.92
C ARG A 204 -13.07 15.41 6.09
N LYS A 205 -12.51 14.23 5.81
CA LYS A 205 -11.09 13.91 6.03
C LYS A 205 -10.34 13.62 4.74
N GLU A 206 -11.06 13.36 3.66
CA GLU A 206 -10.49 12.91 2.39
C GLU A 206 -10.84 13.88 1.27
N ASP A 207 -9.84 14.22 0.43
CA ASP A 207 -10.02 15.10 -0.73
C ASP A 207 -10.53 14.33 -1.97
N LYS A 208 -11.10 13.14 -1.80
CA LYS A 208 -11.56 12.31 -2.90
C LYS A 208 -13.07 12.37 -3.05
N GLU A 209 -13.54 12.53 -4.26
CA GLU A 209 -14.96 12.52 -4.61
C GLU A 209 -15.55 11.09 -4.62
N SER A 210 -16.87 10.98 -4.47
CA SER A 210 -17.60 9.70 -4.48
C SER A 210 -17.24 8.82 -5.68
N ASP A 211 -17.08 9.42 -6.86
CA ASP A 211 -16.74 8.70 -8.10
C ASP A 211 -15.36 8.03 -8.07
N TYR A 212 -14.43 8.56 -7.29
CA TYR A 212 -13.15 7.90 -7.05
C TYR A 212 -13.33 6.56 -6.34
N TYR A 213 -14.11 6.53 -5.27
CA TYR A 213 -14.37 5.31 -4.50
C TYR A 213 -15.19 4.30 -5.30
N LYS A 214 -16.18 4.75 -6.08
CA LYS A 214 -16.95 3.89 -7.00
C LYS A 214 -16.06 3.26 -8.05
N TYR A 215 -15.18 4.04 -8.65
CA TYR A 215 -14.24 3.53 -9.64
C TYR A 215 -13.24 2.55 -9.01
N MET A 216 -12.68 2.89 -7.86
CA MET A 216 -11.79 2.00 -7.10
C MET A 216 -12.48 0.66 -6.82
N TYR A 217 -13.67 0.69 -6.22
CA TYR A 217 -14.41 -0.54 -5.93
C TYR A 217 -14.66 -1.36 -7.20
N LYS A 218 -15.09 -0.71 -8.28
CA LYS A 218 -15.39 -1.38 -9.56
C LYS A 218 -14.17 -2.13 -10.12
N ILE A 219 -12.99 -1.51 -10.15
CA ILE A 219 -11.81 -2.14 -10.78
C ILE A 219 -11.18 -3.22 -9.91
N PHE A 220 -11.26 -3.10 -8.57
CA PHE A 220 -10.68 -4.08 -7.67
C PHE A 220 -11.62 -5.25 -7.36
N SER A 221 -12.95 -5.05 -7.38
CA SER A 221 -13.93 -6.12 -7.13
C SER A 221 -13.96 -7.21 -8.21
N ILE A 222 -13.58 -6.87 -9.45
CA ILE A 222 -13.50 -7.84 -10.55
C ILE A 222 -12.57 -9.01 -10.20
N ASP A 223 -11.45 -8.70 -9.54
CA ASP A 223 -10.42 -9.67 -9.17
C ASP A 223 -10.52 -10.08 -7.68
N ASN A 224 -11.62 -9.74 -7.00
CA ASN A 224 -11.81 -9.97 -5.55
C ASN A 224 -10.68 -9.39 -4.68
N LEU A 225 -10.16 -8.21 -5.05
CA LEU A 225 -9.05 -7.54 -4.37
C LEU A 225 -9.50 -6.43 -3.41
N ILE A 226 -10.81 -6.27 -3.20
CA ILE A 226 -11.38 -5.27 -2.31
C ILE A 226 -12.63 -5.80 -1.62
N ASP A 227 -12.73 -5.53 -0.34
CA ASP A 227 -13.94 -5.71 0.46
C ASP A 227 -14.33 -4.38 1.11
N LEU A 228 -15.62 -4.13 1.22
CA LEU A 228 -16.19 -3.03 1.98
C LEU A 228 -16.86 -3.58 3.22
N PHE A 229 -16.52 -3.03 4.37
CA PHE A 229 -17.19 -3.33 5.63
C PHE A 229 -17.79 -2.06 6.21
N LEU A 230 -19.00 -2.18 6.75
CA LEU A 230 -19.73 -1.12 7.41
C LEU A 230 -20.15 -1.60 8.80
N VAL A 231 -20.18 -0.68 9.75
CA VAL A 231 -20.79 -0.92 11.05
C VAL A 231 -22.15 -0.25 11.04
N GLU A 232 -23.19 -1.04 11.21
CA GLU A 232 -24.55 -0.54 11.39
C GLU A 232 -24.91 -0.47 12.88
N VAL A 233 -25.71 0.53 13.24
CA VAL A 233 -26.19 0.73 14.59
C VAL A 233 -27.70 0.57 14.59
N ASP A 234 -28.21 -0.44 15.30
CA ASP A 234 -29.62 -0.51 15.66
C ASP A 234 -29.85 0.47 16.81
N TYR A 235 -30.42 1.64 16.49
CA TYR A 235 -30.66 2.70 17.49
C TYR A 235 -31.62 2.28 18.60
N HIS A 236 -32.57 1.42 18.31
CA HIS A 236 -33.50 0.94 19.32
C HIS A 236 -32.79 0.04 20.33
N GLU A 237 -32.07 -0.96 19.85
CA GLU A 237 -31.28 -1.86 20.70
C GLU A 237 -30.16 -1.09 21.42
N TYR A 238 -29.52 -0.14 20.72
CA TYR A 238 -28.47 0.70 21.31
C TYR A 238 -29.02 1.52 22.49
N LEU A 239 -30.16 2.18 22.34
CA LEU A 239 -30.81 2.99 23.41
C LEU A 239 -31.26 2.13 24.58
N LEU A 240 -31.83 0.95 24.34
CA LEU A 240 -32.22 0.03 25.42
C LEU A 240 -31.01 -0.40 26.27
N ASN A 241 -29.87 -0.61 25.62
CA ASN A 241 -28.62 -1.05 26.29
C ASN A 241 -27.80 0.12 26.88
N LEU A 242 -28.22 1.39 26.68
CA LEU A 242 -27.59 2.56 27.27
C LEU A 242 -28.12 2.90 28.66
N GLN A 243 -29.23 2.33 29.10
CA GLN A 243 -29.88 2.68 30.36
C GLN A 243 -28.99 2.54 31.61
N ASP A 244 -27.82 1.87 31.45
CA ASP A 244 -26.81 1.70 32.51
C ASP A 244 -25.54 2.54 32.29
N ASP A 245 -25.46 3.43 31.27
CA ASP A 245 -24.24 4.14 30.89
C ASP A 245 -24.44 5.66 30.83
N HIS A 246 -24.45 6.28 32.01
CA HIS A 246 -24.72 7.71 32.21
C HIS A 246 -23.80 8.68 31.44
N GLU A 247 -22.58 8.25 31.04
CA GLU A 247 -21.67 9.10 30.25
C GLU A 247 -22.10 9.23 28.78
N THR A 248 -22.85 8.28 28.26
CA THR A 248 -23.29 8.30 26.86
C THR A 248 -24.64 9.00 26.67
N GLU A 249 -25.49 9.04 27.67
CA GLU A 249 -26.78 9.81 27.65
C GLU A 249 -26.55 11.31 27.41
N ALA A 250 -25.44 11.85 27.91
CA ALA A 250 -25.13 13.28 27.79
C ALA A 250 -24.60 13.69 26.39
N THR A 251 -24.33 12.72 25.50
CA THR A 251 -23.72 12.97 24.19
C THR A 251 -24.69 12.82 23.02
N ILE A 252 -25.90 12.31 23.28
CA ILE A 252 -26.99 12.14 22.30
C ILE A 252 -27.99 13.28 22.44
#